data_a6db64e41b11c16da74e67cfdff33eaa
#
_entry.id   a6db64e41b11c16da74e67cfdff33eaa
#
_cell.length_a   1.000
_cell.length_b   1.000
_cell.length_c   1.000
_cell.angle_alpha   90.00
_cell.angle_beta   90.00
_cell.angle_gamma   90.00
#
_symmetry.space_group_name_H-M   'P 1'
#
loop_
_entity.id
_entity.type
_entity.pdbx_description
1 polymer ?
#
loop_
_entity_poly.entity_id
_entity_poly.type
_entity_poly.pdbx_seq_one_letter_code
_entity_poly.pdbx_strand_id
1 'polypeptide(L)'
;MLEEFLGANPDDAFPLYGLAIECTNTGDTAAAEDYFRKLVSAHPEYVPSYYHYGQLLLRVGRSADAQAAFRQGISEARKAGNAHALSELEAALEDALAGGGGAQSPN
;
A
#
# COMPACT_ATOMS: atom_id res chain seq x y z
N MET A 1 -19.43 0.09 -10.42
CA MET A 1 -18.33 0.96 -10.85
C MET A 1 -17.85 1.83 -9.71
N LEU A 2 -16.66 2.37 -9.86
CA LEU A 2 -16.10 3.23 -8.83
C LEU A 2 -16.99 4.44 -8.56
N GLU A 3 -17.59 4.98 -9.60
CA GLU A 3 -18.45 6.15 -9.42
C GLU A 3 -19.61 5.87 -8.49
N GLU A 4 -20.13 4.66 -8.54
CA GLU A 4 -21.23 4.28 -7.65
C GLU A 4 -20.77 4.22 -6.22
N PHE A 5 -19.58 3.67 -5.99
CA PHE A 5 -19.01 3.66 -4.65
C PHE A 5 -18.80 5.08 -4.14
N LEU A 6 -18.25 5.95 -4.99
CA LEU A 6 -17.99 7.33 -4.60
C LEU A 6 -19.27 8.05 -4.26
N GLY A 7 -20.33 7.80 -5.03
CA GLY A 7 -21.61 8.42 -4.77
C GLY A 7 -22.17 8.03 -3.42
N ALA A 8 -21.89 6.80 -2.98
CA ALA A 8 -22.35 6.35 -1.69
C ALA A 8 -21.53 6.97 -0.56
N ASN A 9 -20.19 6.88 -0.63
CA ASN A 9 -19.35 7.43 0.41
C ASN A 9 -17.91 7.46 -0.09
N PRO A 10 -17.49 8.55 -0.70
CA PRO A 10 -16.18 8.60 -1.37
C PRO A 10 -14.98 8.49 -0.42
N ASP A 11 -15.20 8.75 0.86
CA ASP A 11 -14.10 8.69 1.83
C ASP A 11 -14.01 7.36 2.56
N ASP A 12 -14.87 6.40 2.23
CA ASP A 12 -14.76 5.06 2.81
C ASP A 12 -13.53 4.35 2.30
N ALA A 13 -13.06 3.39 3.08
CA ALA A 13 -11.83 2.68 2.78
C ALA A 13 -11.89 1.97 1.44
N PHE A 14 -12.98 1.27 1.16
CA PHE A 14 -13.06 0.46 -0.04
C PHE A 14 -13.03 1.32 -1.32
N PRO A 15 -13.81 2.41 -1.42
CA PRO A 15 -13.69 3.29 -2.59
C PRO A 15 -12.31 3.92 -2.75
N LEU A 16 -11.70 4.35 -1.66
CA LEU A 16 -10.35 4.91 -1.73
C LEU A 16 -9.35 3.88 -2.22
N TYR A 17 -9.46 2.66 -1.69
CA TYR A 17 -8.61 1.57 -2.12
C TYR A 17 -8.78 1.29 -3.61
N GLY A 18 -10.04 1.23 -4.05
CA GLY A 18 -10.33 0.99 -5.47
C GLY A 18 -9.72 2.04 -6.37
N LEU A 19 -9.83 3.31 -5.97
CA LEU A 19 -9.23 4.40 -6.75
C LEU A 19 -7.71 4.30 -6.78
N ALA A 20 -7.10 3.98 -5.64
CA ALA A 20 -5.65 3.84 -5.58
C ALA A 20 -5.17 2.72 -6.50
N ILE A 21 -5.86 1.59 -6.49
CA ILE A 21 -5.50 0.45 -7.34
C ILE A 21 -5.70 0.80 -8.81
N GLU A 22 -6.82 1.46 -9.14
CA GLU A 22 -7.07 1.85 -10.52
C GLU A 22 -5.99 2.78 -11.03
N CYS A 23 -5.62 3.79 -10.24
CA CYS A 23 -4.56 4.72 -10.65
C CYS A 23 -3.22 4.01 -10.79
N THR A 24 -2.94 3.04 -9.92
CA THR A 24 -1.73 2.24 -10.05
C THR A 24 -1.71 1.49 -11.37
N ASN A 25 -2.84 0.88 -11.70
CA ASN A 25 -2.94 0.06 -12.92
C ASN A 25 -2.86 0.89 -14.19
N THR A 26 -3.32 2.13 -14.14
CA THR A 26 -3.28 3.00 -15.32
C THR A 26 -1.98 3.81 -15.40
N GLY A 27 -1.10 3.64 -14.44
CA GLY A 27 0.19 4.33 -14.46
C GLY A 27 0.17 5.74 -13.91
N ASP A 28 -0.93 6.17 -13.31
CA ASP A 28 -1.02 7.49 -12.70
C ASP A 28 -0.47 7.40 -11.27
N THR A 29 0.84 7.34 -11.18
CA THR A 29 1.52 7.10 -9.92
C THR A 29 1.25 8.19 -8.89
N ALA A 30 1.24 9.44 -9.32
CA ALA A 30 1.02 10.56 -8.39
C ALA A 30 -0.38 10.49 -7.76
N ALA A 31 -1.39 10.22 -8.57
CA ALA A 31 -2.75 10.09 -8.05
C ALA A 31 -2.88 8.85 -7.16
N ALA A 32 -2.25 7.75 -7.57
CA ALA A 32 -2.28 6.53 -6.76
C ALA A 32 -1.69 6.79 -5.37
N GLU A 33 -0.57 7.48 -5.33
CA GLU A 33 0.07 7.78 -4.05
C GLU A 33 -0.83 8.65 -3.18
N ASP A 34 -1.48 9.64 -3.78
CA ASP A 34 -2.39 10.51 -3.03
C ASP A 34 -3.54 9.72 -2.41
N TYR A 35 -4.13 8.80 -3.18
CA TYR A 35 -5.21 7.98 -2.66
C TYR A 35 -4.74 7.04 -1.56
N PHE A 36 -3.58 6.42 -1.73
CA PHE A 36 -3.03 5.55 -0.68
C PHE A 36 -2.74 6.34 0.59
N ARG A 37 -2.17 7.54 0.45
CA ARG A 37 -1.85 8.38 1.60
C ARG A 37 -3.11 8.74 2.38
N LYS A 38 -4.15 9.12 1.65
CA LYS A 38 -5.43 9.44 2.26
C LYS A 38 -6.02 8.21 2.94
N LEU A 39 -5.90 7.06 2.29
CA LEU A 39 -6.45 5.82 2.82
C LEU A 39 -5.78 5.43 4.14
N VAL A 40 -4.45 5.42 4.20
CA VAL A 40 -3.77 5.00 5.42
C VAL A 40 -3.94 6.03 6.53
N SER A 41 -4.16 7.28 6.18
CA SER A 41 -4.40 8.33 7.18
C SER A 41 -5.79 8.21 7.78
N ALA A 42 -6.80 8.01 6.95
CA ALA A 42 -8.19 7.96 7.40
C ALA A 42 -8.61 6.58 7.92
N HIS A 43 -8.02 5.53 7.36
CA HIS A 43 -8.40 4.16 7.69
C HIS A 43 -7.16 3.30 7.91
N PRO A 44 -6.40 3.58 8.97
CA PRO A 44 -5.17 2.82 9.21
C PRO A 44 -5.39 1.33 9.42
N GLU A 45 -6.59 0.94 9.81
CA GLU A 45 -6.91 -0.47 10.04
C GLU A 45 -7.20 -1.23 8.73
N TYR A 46 -7.26 -0.54 7.59
CA TYR A 46 -7.55 -1.22 6.32
C TYR A 46 -6.27 -1.84 5.79
N VAL A 47 -6.01 -3.07 6.21
CA VAL A 47 -4.73 -3.74 6.03
C VAL A 47 -4.27 -3.87 4.56
N PRO A 48 -5.16 -4.18 3.60
CA PRO A 48 -4.70 -4.38 2.21
C PRO A 48 -3.96 -3.19 1.62
N SER A 49 -4.23 -1.97 2.11
CA SER A 49 -3.63 -0.78 1.54
C SER A 49 -2.11 -0.77 1.67
N TYR A 50 -1.58 -1.32 2.74
CA TYR A 50 -0.14 -1.20 3.03
C TYR A 50 0.72 -2.01 2.07
N TYR A 51 0.27 -3.19 1.69
CA TYR A 51 1.01 -4.01 0.75
C TYR A 51 1.13 -3.29 -0.60
N HIS A 52 0.00 -2.84 -1.11
CA HIS A 52 -0.02 -2.19 -2.43
C HIS A 52 0.68 -0.84 -2.41
N TYR A 53 0.51 -0.09 -1.33
CA TYR A 53 1.19 1.20 -1.19
C TYR A 53 2.71 0.99 -1.16
N GLY A 54 3.17 0.04 -0.37
CA GLY A 54 4.59 -0.27 -0.30
C GLY A 54 5.14 -0.70 -1.65
N GLN A 55 4.40 -1.53 -2.38
CA GLN A 55 4.85 -1.97 -3.71
C GLN A 55 4.95 -0.78 -4.68
N LEU A 56 4.00 0.13 -4.63
CA LEU A 56 4.06 1.33 -5.45
C LEU A 56 5.31 2.14 -5.13
N LEU A 57 5.59 2.33 -3.85
CA LEU A 57 6.75 3.10 -3.43
C LEU A 57 8.06 2.46 -3.87
N LEU A 58 8.15 1.13 -3.82
CA LEU A 58 9.32 0.43 -4.35
C LEU A 58 9.48 0.68 -5.84
N ARG A 59 8.37 0.63 -6.56
CA ARG A 59 8.42 0.79 -8.01
C ARG A 59 8.94 2.16 -8.42
N VAL A 60 8.65 3.17 -7.62
CA VAL A 60 9.14 4.52 -7.92
C VAL A 60 10.45 4.84 -7.23
N GLY A 61 11.10 3.86 -6.63
CA GLY A 61 12.43 4.02 -6.08
C GLY A 61 12.49 4.60 -4.67
N ARG A 62 11.37 4.63 -3.96
CA ARG A 62 11.32 5.19 -2.61
C ARG A 62 11.33 4.04 -1.59
N SER A 63 12.47 3.39 -1.49
CA SER A 63 12.61 2.17 -0.69
C SER A 63 12.38 2.39 0.80
N ALA A 64 12.89 3.49 1.35
CA ALA A 64 12.71 3.77 2.77
C ALA A 64 11.24 3.97 3.12
N ASP A 65 10.52 4.69 2.26
CA ASP A 65 9.09 4.90 2.46
C ASP A 65 8.31 3.61 2.32
N ALA A 66 8.72 2.75 1.39
CA ALA A 66 8.09 1.45 1.21
C ALA A 66 8.26 0.60 2.46
N GLN A 67 9.46 0.59 3.02
CA GLN A 67 9.71 -0.16 4.25
C GLN A 67 8.83 0.33 5.38
N ALA A 68 8.67 1.65 5.50
CA ALA A 68 7.81 2.22 6.53
C ALA A 68 6.36 1.78 6.35
N ALA A 69 5.88 1.77 5.11
CA ALA A 69 4.51 1.32 4.82
C ALA A 69 4.33 -0.15 5.18
N PHE A 70 5.29 -1.00 4.83
CA PHE A 70 5.20 -2.42 5.17
C PHE A 70 5.22 -2.62 6.68
N ARG A 71 6.05 -1.90 7.41
CA ARG A 71 6.12 -2.03 8.87
C ARG A 71 4.81 -1.60 9.53
N GLN A 72 4.22 -0.52 9.05
CA GLN A 72 2.93 -0.11 9.57
C GLN A 72 1.86 -1.15 9.28
N GLY A 73 1.88 -1.71 8.07
CA GLY A 73 0.95 -2.75 7.69
C GLY A 73 1.09 -4.00 8.56
N ILE A 74 2.32 -4.35 8.90
CA ILE A 74 2.59 -5.48 9.80
C ILE A 74 1.93 -5.25 11.15
N SER A 75 2.10 -4.04 11.69
CA SER A 75 1.50 -3.69 12.97
C SER A 75 -0.02 -3.82 12.91
N GLU A 76 -0.62 -3.29 11.85
CA GLU A 76 -2.09 -3.34 11.69
C GLU A 76 -2.58 -4.76 11.45
N ALA A 77 -1.83 -5.57 10.71
CA ALA A 77 -2.20 -6.95 10.47
C ALA A 77 -2.20 -7.76 11.78
N ARG A 78 -1.21 -7.48 12.63
CA ARG A 78 -1.16 -8.14 13.94
C ARG A 78 -2.36 -7.77 14.80
N LYS A 79 -2.69 -6.48 14.83
CA LYS A 79 -3.87 -6.04 15.58
C LYS A 79 -5.14 -6.71 15.10
N ALA A 80 -5.23 -6.90 13.79
CA ALA A 80 -6.43 -7.49 13.19
C ALA A 80 -6.45 -9.02 13.27
N GLY A 81 -5.34 -9.64 13.67
CA GLY A 81 -5.24 -11.09 13.64
C GLY A 81 -5.23 -11.66 12.23
N ASN A 82 -4.78 -10.87 11.27
CA ASN A 82 -4.78 -11.26 9.86
C ASN A 82 -3.45 -11.93 9.52
N ALA A 83 -3.37 -13.24 9.73
CA ALA A 83 -2.13 -13.98 9.55
C ALA A 83 -1.66 -13.98 8.10
N HIS A 84 -2.59 -14.05 7.15
CA HIS A 84 -2.23 -14.06 5.74
C HIS A 84 -1.57 -12.74 5.34
N ALA A 85 -2.18 -11.62 5.69
CA ALA A 85 -1.62 -10.32 5.38
C ALA A 85 -0.29 -10.11 6.08
N LEU A 86 -0.19 -10.56 7.33
CA LEU A 86 1.05 -10.44 8.09
C LEU A 86 2.19 -11.14 7.36
N SER A 87 1.96 -12.36 6.90
CA SER A 87 2.96 -13.14 6.20
C SER A 87 3.40 -12.44 4.90
N GLU A 88 2.43 -11.93 4.14
CA GLU A 88 2.73 -11.21 2.90
C GLU A 88 3.56 -9.95 3.16
N LEU A 89 3.17 -9.20 4.18
CA LEU A 89 3.85 -7.94 4.48
C LEU A 89 5.26 -8.19 5.00
N GLU A 90 5.45 -9.23 5.80
CA GLU A 90 6.78 -9.57 6.29
C GLU A 90 7.69 -9.97 5.14
N ALA A 91 7.18 -10.74 4.19
CA ALA A 91 7.96 -11.12 3.02
C ALA A 91 8.31 -9.90 2.17
N ALA A 92 7.36 -9.00 2.00
CA ALA A 92 7.60 -7.78 1.22
C ALA A 92 8.65 -6.90 1.88
N LEU A 93 8.58 -6.77 3.21
CA LEU A 93 9.57 -5.99 3.94
C LEU A 93 10.96 -6.62 3.81
N GLU A 94 11.04 -7.92 3.93
CA GLU A 94 12.30 -8.63 3.80
C GLU A 94 12.92 -8.39 2.43
N ASP A 95 12.11 -8.46 1.38
CA ASP A 95 12.55 -8.16 0.03
C ASP A 95 13.08 -6.74 -0.09
N ALA A 96 12.35 -5.78 0.47
CA ALA A 96 12.74 -4.38 0.40
C ALA A 96 14.07 -4.15 1.14
N LEU A 97 14.22 -4.79 2.30
CA LEU A 97 15.45 -4.66 3.08
C LEU A 97 16.64 -5.28 2.38
N ALA A 98 16.41 -6.32 1.60
CA ALA A 98 17.48 -6.96 0.84
C ALA A 98 17.82 -6.18 -0.44
N GLY A 99 17.20 -5.04 -0.65
CA GLY A 99 17.44 -4.23 -1.83
C GLY A 99 16.65 -4.65 -3.04
N GLY A 100 15.63 -5.50 -2.79
CA GLY A 100 14.87 -6.04 -3.91
C GLY A 100 14.16 -5.01 -4.74
N GLY A 101 13.69 -3.97 -4.12
CA GLY A 101 13.04 -2.92 -4.89
C GLY A 101 13.99 -1.88 -5.37
N GLY A 102 15.12 -1.87 -4.83
CA GLY A 102 16.00 -0.84 -5.14
C GLY A 102 16.95 -1.25 -6.11
N ALA A 103 17.27 -1.38 -6.30
CA ALA A 103 18.13 -1.56 -7.02
C ALA A 103 19.33 -1.90 -6.67
N GLN A 104 19.49 -2.17 -6.37
CA GLN A 104 20.48 -2.39 -5.98
C GLN A 104 21.36 -2.98 -6.41
N SER A 105 21.81 -3.27 -6.72
CA SER A 105 22.60 -3.79 -7.00
C SER A 105 23.48 -4.05 -6.75
N PRO A 106 23.95 -4.36 -6.57
CA PRO A 106 24.91 -4.60 -6.16
C PRO A 106 25.90 -4.65 -6.57
N ASN A 107 25.97 -4.86 -6.85
CA ASN A 107 26.90 -4.98 -7.09
C ASN A 107 27.22 -5.12 -7.17
#